data_99d77461cdf185a3e1d41578864e1da1
#
_entry.id   99d77461cdf185a3e1d41578864e1da1
#
_cell.length_a   1.000
_cell.length_b   1.000
_cell.length_c   1.000
_cell.angle_alpha   90.00
_cell.angle_beta   90.00
_cell.angle_gamma   90.00
#
_symmetry.space_group_name_H-M   'P 1'
#
loop_
_entity.id
_entity.type
_entity.pdbx_description
1 polymer ?
#
loop_
_entity_poly.entity_id
_entity_poly.type
_entity_poly.pdbx_seq_one_letter_code
_entity_poly.pdbx_strand_id
1 'polypeptide(L)'
;MAAPAKPRRRLSAEERREHILRAGMEVFADRGYQEASMAEIARAAGITPAVIYDHFASKAELQITLLKRQTEELLTFVGSAVAGDFEEMAERIRVGVDAFFTFVEEHPYAWRMLFRDPPTDPAILSTYRRIHQQATAGIALFLRASAPPELLKGPEAERDLEMFAEMLKMAQNGLAVWWYEHRDVPRAELVDRVLEFCWIGFERIAAGERLGP
;
A
#
# COMPACT_ATOMS: atom_id res chain seq x y z
N MET A 1 -19.11 42.12 -27.44
CA MET A 1 -17.89 42.32 -26.61
C MET A 1 -17.69 41.06 -25.78
N ALA A 2 -16.67 40.28 -26.07
CA ALA A 2 -16.32 39.09 -25.27
C ALA A 2 -15.56 39.57 -24.01
N ALA A 3 -15.99 39.08 -22.83
CA ALA A 3 -15.32 39.38 -21.57
C ALA A 3 -13.85 38.85 -21.60
N PRO A 4 -12.87 39.59 -21.05
CA PRO A 4 -11.49 39.16 -21.01
C PRO A 4 -11.38 37.88 -20.16
N ALA A 5 -10.77 36.81 -20.72
CA ALA A 5 -10.47 35.59 -20.01
C ALA A 5 -9.60 35.91 -18.78
N LYS A 6 -10.04 35.51 -17.58
CA LYS A 6 -9.24 35.62 -16.36
C LYS A 6 -7.85 35.03 -16.57
N PRO A 7 -6.76 35.74 -16.17
CA PRO A 7 -5.41 35.20 -16.32
C PRO A 7 -5.31 33.88 -15.53
N ARG A 8 -4.89 32.79 -16.20
CA ARG A 8 -4.61 31.51 -15.54
C ARG A 8 -3.54 31.75 -14.46
N ARG A 9 -3.89 31.57 -13.21
CA ARG A 9 -2.94 31.63 -12.08
C ARG A 9 -1.78 30.68 -12.38
N ARG A 10 -0.55 31.21 -12.36
CA ARG A 10 0.66 30.36 -12.48
C ARG A 10 0.72 29.48 -11.22
N LEU A 11 0.78 28.16 -11.41
CA LEU A 11 0.99 27.22 -10.33
C LEU A 11 2.36 27.48 -9.67
N SER A 12 2.44 27.37 -8.35
CA SER A 12 3.71 27.33 -7.63
C SER A 12 4.51 26.08 -8.05
N ALA A 13 5.81 26.01 -7.69
CA ALA A 13 6.64 24.85 -7.95
C ALA A 13 6.07 23.59 -7.26
N GLU A 14 5.57 23.74 -6.03
CA GLU A 14 4.93 22.68 -5.25
C GLU A 14 3.63 22.20 -5.89
N GLU A 15 2.71 23.11 -6.22
CA GLU A 15 1.45 22.77 -6.91
C GLU A 15 1.72 22.05 -8.25
N ARG A 16 2.79 22.43 -8.95
CA ARG A 16 3.19 21.79 -10.20
C ARG A 16 3.76 20.41 -9.97
N ARG A 17 4.59 20.23 -8.94
CA ARG A 17 5.12 18.92 -8.55
C ARG A 17 3.99 17.94 -8.20
N GLU A 18 2.99 18.38 -7.44
CA GLU A 18 1.80 17.61 -7.13
C GLU A 18 1.00 17.23 -8.37
N HIS A 19 0.89 18.16 -9.31
CA HIS A 19 0.20 17.90 -10.57
C HIS A 19 0.91 16.85 -11.43
N ILE A 20 2.25 16.90 -11.46
CA ILE A 20 3.07 15.89 -12.14
C ILE A 20 2.93 14.52 -11.46
N LEU A 21 2.97 14.45 -10.13
CA LEU A 21 2.80 13.20 -9.38
C LEU A 21 1.45 12.55 -9.68
N ARG A 22 0.36 13.33 -9.70
CA ARG A 22 -0.97 12.82 -10.04
C ARG A 22 -1.02 12.27 -11.47
N ALA A 23 -0.55 13.03 -12.45
CA ALA A 23 -0.49 12.59 -13.84
C ALA A 23 0.40 11.34 -14.01
N GLY A 24 1.54 11.30 -13.30
CA GLY A 24 2.43 10.13 -13.28
C GLY A 24 1.74 8.89 -12.75
N MET A 25 1.00 9.01 -11.65
CA MET A 25 0.25 7.90 -11.08
C MET A 25 -0.79 7.33 -12.06
N GLU A 26 -1.56 8.19 -12.71
CA GLU A 26 -2.56 7.80 -13.72
C GLU A 26 -1.92 7.08 -14.92
N VAL A 27 -0.83 7.63 -15.45
CA VAL A 27 -0.14 7.05 -16.61
C VAL A 27 0.51 5.70 -16.24
N PHE A 28 1.16 5.61 -15.09
CA PHE A 28 1.76 4.34 -14.63
C PHE A 28 0.69 3.27 -14.32
N ALA A 29 -0.44 3.66 -13.77
CA ALA A 29 -1.53 2.73 -13.51
C ALA A 29 -2.19 2.20 -14.78
N ASP A 30 -2.28 3.03 -15.82
CA ASP A 30 -2.89 2.63 -17.10
C ASP A 30 -1.96 1.76 -17.95
N ARG A 31 -0.70 2.17 -18.10
CA ARG A 31 0.27 1.55 -19.02
C ARG A 31 1.33 0.67 -18.35
N GLY A 32 1.44 0.74 -17.04
CA GLY A 32 2.59 0.19 -16.32
C GLY A 32 3.85 1.05 -16.45
N TYR A 33 4.83 0.79 -15.59
CA TYR A 33 6.07 1.56 -15.56
C TYR A 33 6.89 1.43 -16.86
N GLN A 34 6.97 0.24 -17.44
CA GLN A 34 7.86 -0.01 -18.59
C GLN A 34 7.45 0.80 -19.82
N GLU A 35 6.16 0.78 -20.15
CA GLU A 35 5.63 1.41 -21.36
C GLU A 35 5.40 2.93 -21.22
N ALA A 36 5.26 3.42 -19.99
CA ALA A 36 5.08 4.84 -19.71
C ALA A 36 6.34 5.65 -20.02
N SER A 37 6.17 6.85 -20.56
CA SER A 37 7.26 7.79 -20.84
C SER A 37 7.08 9.13 -20.12
N MET A 38 8.19 9.81 -19.81
CA MET A 38 8.17 11.17 -19.24
C MET A 38 7.43 12.17 -20.15
N ALA A 39 7.47 11.98 -21.46
CA ALA A 39 6.76 12.83 -22.41
C ALA A 39 5.23 12.66 -22.33
N GLU A 40 4.75 11.43 -22.10
CA GLU A 40 3.32 11.15 -21.89
C GLU A 40 2.84 11.73 -20.57
N ILE A 41 3.62 11.58 -19.51
CA ILE A 41 3.31 12.16 -18.20
C ILE A 41 3.27 13.69 -18.29
N ALA A 42 4.23 14.33 -18.98
CA ALA A 42 4.23 15.76 -19.22
C ALA A 42 2.97 16.21 -19.98
N ARG A 43 2.57 15.46 -21.00
CA ARG A 43 1.34 15.72 -21.77
C ARG A 43 0.10 15.59 -20.87
N ALA A 44 0.01 14.54 -20.06
CA ALA A 44 -1.10 14.34 -19.14
C ALA A 44 -1.16 15.46 -18.08
N ALA A 45 0.00 15.93 -17.61
CA ALA A 45 0.11 17.07 -16.71
C ALA A 45 -0.09 18.45 -17.40
N GLY A 46 -0.27 18.50 -18.71
CA GLY A 46 -0.43 19.76 -19.46
C GLY A 46 0.81 20.66 -19.43
N ILE A 47 2.01 20.09 -19.33
CA ILE A 47 3.29 20.78 -19.30
C ILE A 47 4.21 20.31 -20.42
N THR A 48 5.33 21.02 -20.64
CA THR A 48 6.34 20.59 -21.59
C THR A 48 7.28 19.55 -20.98
N PRO A 49 7.94 18.70 -21.82
CA PRO A 49 8.97 17.77 -21.33
C PRO A 49 10.13 18.45 -20.59
N ALA A 50 10.51 19.67 -20.95
CA ALA A 50 11.52 20.44 -20.23
C ALA A 50 11.10 20.69 -18.77
N VAL A 51 9.84 21.12 -18.56
CA VAL A 51 9.31 21.42 -17.22
C VAL A 51 9.23 20.19 -16.32
N ILE A 52 8.93 18.99 -16.86
CA ILE A 52 8.90 17.78 -16.01
C ILE A 52 10.29 17.43 -15.51
N TYR A 53 11.33 17.63 -16.33
CA TYR A 53 12.73 17.36 -15.93
C TYR A 53 13.29 18.39 -14.93
N ASP A 54 12.68 19.58 -14.81
CA ASP A 54 12.99 20.55 -13.74
C ASP A 54 12.54 20.01 -12.34
N HIS A 55 11.57 19.09 -12.31
CA HIS A 55 11.00 18.53 -11.09
C HIS A 55 11.45 17.10 -10.77
N PHE A 56 11.72 16.29 -11.79
CA PHE A 56 12.12 14.88 -11.68
C PHE A 56 13.18 14.56 -12.71
N ALA A 57 14.39 14.23 -12.26
CA ALA A 57 15.51 13.95 -13.15
C ALA A 57 15.31 12.70 -14.00
N SER A 58 14.42 11.77 -13.60
CA SER A 58 14.15 10.54 -14.33
C SER A 58 12.76 9.96 -14.05
N LYS A 59 12.32 9.05 -14.93
CA LYS A 59 11.11 8.25 -14.73
C LYS A 59 11.20 7.40 -13.43
N ALA A 60 12.37 6.88 -13.12
CA ALA A 60 12.62 6.10 -11.91
C ALA A 60 12.46 6.97 -10.64
N GLU A 61 12.98 8.20 -10.63
CA GLU A 61 12.80 9.12 -9.49
C GLU A 61 11.32 9.44 -9.26
N LEU A 62 10.57 9.71 -10.33
CA LEU A 62 9.14 9.94 -10.24
C LEU A 62 8.41 8.73 -9.66
N GLN A 63 8.70 7.52 -10.15
CA GLN A 63 8.11 6.28 -9.65
C GLN A 63 8.47 6.02 -8.17
N ILE A 64 9.73 6.20 -7.79
CA ILE A 64 10.17 6.05 -6.39
C ILE A 64 9.44 7.03 -5.47
N THR A 65 9.25 8.27 -5.92
CA THR A 65 8.51 9.29 -5.14
C THR A 65 7.05 8.87 -4.96
N LEU A 66 6.42 8.37 -6.02
CA LEU A 66 5.04 7.88 -5.95
C LEU A 66 4.91 6.64 -5.05
N LEU A 67 5.81 5.66 -5.18
CA LEU A 67 5.81 4.46 -4.32
C LEU A 67 5.89 4.84 -2.84
N LYS A 68 6.81 5.72 -2.46
CA LYS A 68 6.95 6.18 -1.08
C LYS A 68 5.67 6.86 -0.57
N ARG A 69 5.15 7.81 -1.36
CA ARG A 69 3.94 8.55 -1.00
C ARG A 69 2.73 7.64 -0.81
N GLN A 70 2.49 6.73 -1.76
CA GLN A 70 1.34 5.83 -1.67
C GLN A 70 1.48 4.83 -0.52
N THR A 71 2.71 4.44 -0.19
CA THR A 71 2.98 3.64 1.01
C THR A 71 2.67 4.42 2.28
N GLU A 72 3.11 5.67 2.39
CA GLU A 72 2.83 6.54 3.53
C GLU A 72 1.32 6.79 3.70
N GLU A 73 0.61 7.01 2.60
CA GLU A 73 -0.86 7.16 2.60
C GLU A 73 -1.55 5.89 3.11
N LEU A 74 -1.17 4.71 2.62
CA LEU A 74 -1.69 3.41 3.08
C LEU A 74 -1.41 3.19 4.57
N LEU A 75 -0.17 3.38 5.00
CA LEU A 75 0.23 3.17 6.40
C LEU A 75 -0.49 4.13 7.35
N THR A 76 -0.67 5.39 6.93
CA THR A 76 -1.43 6.37 7.70
C THR A 76 -2.90 6.00 7.77
N PHE A 77 -3.49 5.58 6.66
CA PHE A 77 -4.89 5.19 6.57
C PHE A 77 -5.19 4.00 7.51
N VAL A 78 -4.43 2.91 7.36
CA VAL A 78 -4.58 1.72 8.21
C VAL A 78 -4.23 2.02 9.66
N GLY A 79 -3.11 2.73 9.89
CA GLY A 79 -2.67 3.10 11.24
C GLY A 79 -3.70 3.93 11.99
N SER A 80 -4.37 4.88 11.32
CA SER A 80 -5.44 5.67 11.91
C SER A 80 -6.66 4.83 12.30
N ALA A 81 -7.00 3.85 11.48
CA ALA A 81 -8.13 2.96 11.75
C ALA A 81 -7.90 2.10 13.01
N VAL A 82 -6.66 1.64 13.23
CA VAL A 82 -6.31 0.75 14.35
C VAL A 82 -5.78 1.48 15.60
N ALA A 83 -5.77 2.82 15.59
CA ALA A 83 -5.24 3.63 16.69
C ALA A 83 -6.20 3.75 17.90
N GLY A 84 -7.46 3.31 17.77
CA GLY A 84 -8.46 3.33 18.84
C GLY A 84 -8.19 2.30 19.94
N ASP A 85 -8.95 2.42 21.02
CA ASP A 85 -9.00 1.40 22.07
C ASP A 85 -9.91 0.26 21.61
N PHE A 86 -9.40 -0.96 21.66
CA PHE A 86 -10.11 -2.19 21.29
C PHE A 86 -10.08 -3.14 22.49
N GLU A 87 -11.21 -3.75 22.79
CA GLU A 87 -11.30 -4.74 23.87
C GLU A 87 -10.64 -6.06 23.48
N GLU A 88 -10.76 -6.44 22.18
CA GLU A 88 -10.25 -7.70 21.66
C GLU A 88 -9.25 -7.47 20.51
N MET A 89 -8.19 -8.27 20.50
CA MET A 89 -7.19 -8.25 19.44
C MET A 89 -7.80 -8.63 18.07
N ALA A 90 -8.74 -9.59 18.07
CA ALA A 90 -9.42 -10.02 16.85
C ALA A 90 -10.18 -8.87 16.17
N GLU A 91 -10.87 -8.04 16.97
CA GLU A 91 -11.58 -6.87 16.47
C GLU A 91 -10.61 -5.86 15.87
N ARG A 92 -9.51 -5.57 16.55
CA ARG A 92 -8.49 -4.65 16.09
C ARG A 92 -7.85 -5.10 14.78
N ILE A 93 -7.57 -6.41 14.64
CA ILE A 93 -7.06 -6.97 13.37
C ILE A 93 -8.11 -6.88 12.27
N ARG A 94 -9.39 -7.17 12.59
CA ARG A 94 -10.49 -7.02 11.63
C ARG A 94 -10.56 -5.62 11.07
N VAL A 95 -10.48 -4.61 11.92
CA VAL A 95 -10.48 -3.19 11.52
C VAL A 95 -9.28 -2.87 10.63
N GLY A 96 -8.10 -3.38 10.96
CA GLY A 96 -6.90 -3.19 10.13
C GLY A 96 -7.00 -3.84 8.75
N VAL A 97 -7.54 -5.05 8.69
CA VAL A 97 -7.78 -5.78 7.42
C VAL A 97 -8.85 -5.08 6.58
N ASP A 98 -9.95 -4.62 7.21
CA ASP A 98 -10.99 -3.87 6.50
C ASP A 98 -10.46 -2.54 5.98
N ALA A 99 -9.68 -1.81 6.77
CA ALA A 99 -9.03 -0.57 6.35
C ALA A 99 -8.09 -0.79 5.15
N PHE A 100 -7.33 -1.89 5.12
CA PHE A 100 -6.51 -2.24 3.97
C PHE A 100 -7.36 -2.43 2.70
N PHE A 101 -8.43 -3.23 2.75
CA PHE A 101 -9.29 -3.45 1.59
C PHE A 101 -10.10 -2.21 1.21
N THR A 102 -10.45 -1.34 2.17
CA THR A 102 -11.05 -0.03 1.91
C THR A 102 -10.08 0.84 1.10
N PHE A 103 -8.82 0.89 1.51
CA PHE A 103 -7.79 1.61 0.75
C PHE A 103 -7.63 1.07 -0.68
N VAL A 104 -7.62 -0.24 -0.86
CA VAL A 104 -7.56 -0.89 -2.19
C VAL A 104 -8.75 -0.48 -3.07
N GLU A 105 -9.93 -0.36 -2.48
CA GLU A 105 -11.16 0.00 -3.17
C GLU A 105 -11.19 1.49 -3.57
N GLU A 106 -10.80 2.36 -2.65
CA GLU A 106 -10.82 3.82 -2.82
C GLU A 106 -9.63 4.35 -3.62
N HIS A 107 -8.49 3.62 -3.62
CA HIS A 107 -7.23 4.03 -4.27
C HIS A 107 -6.74 3.00 -5.31
N PRO A 108 -7.52 2.68 -6.36
CA PRO A 108 -7.19 1.60 -7.30
C PRO A 108 -5.87 1.81 -8.05
N TYR A 109 -5.46 3.05 -8.28
CA TYR A 109 -4.18 3.36 -8.93
C TYR A 109 -2.99 3.11 -8.01
N ALA A 110 -3.09 3.52 -6.74
CA ALA A 110 -2.08 3.29 -5.71
C ALA A 110 -1.85 1.79 -5.48
N TRP A 111 -2.94 1.04 -5.33
CA TRP A 111 -2.88 -0.39 -5.14
C TRP A 111 -2.20 -1.12 -6.31
N ARG A 112 -2.57 -0.81 -7.57
CA ARG A 112 -1.93 -1.44 -8.73
C ARG A 112 -0.41 -1.23 -8.74
N MET A 113 0.02 -0.03 -8.44
CA MET A 113 1.43 0.33 -8.40
C MET A 113 2.17 -0.35 -7.23
N LEU A 114 1.53 -0.48 -6.06
CA LEU A 114 2.16 -1.06 -4.87
C LEU A 114 2.21 -2.59 -4.89
N PHE A 115 1.20 -3.26 -5.46
CA PHE A 115 1.00 -4.69 -5.24
C PHE A 115 0.85 -5.52 -6.50
N ARG A 116 0.34 -4.96 -7.60
CA ARG A 116 0.06 -5.73 -8.80
C ARG A 116 1.26 -5.88 -9.71
N ASP A 117 1.99 -4.79 -9.95
CA ASP A 117 3.03 -4.71 -10.97
C ASP A 117 4.40 -4.40 -10.32
N PRO A 118 5.07 -5.41 -9.72
CA PRO A 118 6.36 -5.19 -9.08
C PRO A 118 7.38 -4.65 -10.11
N PRO A 119 8.18 -3.64 -9.71
CA PRO A 119 9.14 -3.04 -10.62
C PRO A 119 10.26 -4.01 -10.99
N THR A 120 10.61 -4.04 -12.28
CA THR A 120 11.76 -4.79 -12.79
C THR A 120 13.02 -3.93 -12.90
N ASP A 121 12.88 -2.61 -12.81
CA ASP A 121 14.01 -1.67 -12.84
C ASP A 121 14.83 -1.77 -11.55
N PRO A 122 16.15 -2.09 -11.60
CA PRO A 122 16.99 -2.23 -10.42
C PRO A 122 17.03 -0.97 -9.52
N ALA A 123 16.91 0.23 -10.11
CA ALA A 123 16.90 1.48 -9.36
C ALA A 123 15.68 1.60 -8.44
N ILE A 124 14.55 1.02 -8.85
CA ILE A 124 13.29 1.05 -8.11
C ILE A 124 13.19 -0.15 -7.16
N LEU A 125 13.71 -1.31 -7.57
CA LEU A 125 13.57 -2.58 -6.87
C LEU A 125 14.08 -2.53 -5.42
N SER A 126 15.18 -1.80 -5.17
CA SER A 126 15.72 -1.64 -3.81
C SER A 126 14.76 -0.87 -2.90
N THR A 127 14.13 0.19 -3.42
CA THR A 127 13.10 0.95 -2.70
C THR A 127 11.85 0.11 -2.47
N TYR A 128 11.40 -0.62 -3.49
CA TYR A 128 10.26 -1.52 -3.40
C TYR A 128 10.45 -2.58 -2.30
N ARG A 129 11.60 -3.27 -2.30
CA ARG A 129 11.93 -4.27 -1.25
C ARG A 129 11.92 -3.66 0.14
N ARG A 130 12.53 -2.48 0.31
CA ARG A 130 12.55 -1.78 1.60
C ARG A 130 11.13 -1.43 2.09
N ILE A 131 10.26 -0.97 1.21
CA ILE A 131 8.85 -0.69 1.52
C ILE A 131 8.16 -1.95 2.04
N HIS A 132 8.34 -3.08 1.35
CA HIS A 132 7.76 -4.35 1.78
C HIS A 132 8.29 -4.85 3.12
N GLN A 133 9.60 -4.68 3.39
CA GLN A 133 10.21 -5.01 4.69
C GLN A 133 9.67 -4.10 5.80
N GLN A 134 9.54 -2.80 5.55
CA GLN A 134 8.95 -1.86 6.52
C GLN A 134 7.49 -2.18 6.81
N ALA A 135 6.71 -2.57 5.81
CA ALA A 135 5.32 -3.00 6.01
C ALA A 135 5.24 -4.24 6.91
N THR A 136 6.07 -5.27 6.66
CA THR A 136 6.14 -6.46 7.52
C THR A 136 6.54 -6.10 8.95
N ALA A 137 7.57 -5.27 9.13
CA ALA A 137 8.01 -4.83 10.45
C ALA A 137 6.90 -4.03 11.19
N GLY A 138 6.16 -3.18 10.48
CA GLY A 138 5.02 -2.44 11.04
C GLY A 138 3.89 -3.37 11.52
N ILE A 139 3.55 -4.38 10.71
CA ILE A 139 2.54 -5.39 11.08
C ILE A 139 3.04 -6.23 12.26
N ALA A 140 4.32 -6.65 12.28
CA ALA A 140 4.88 -7.40 13.39
C ALA A 140 4.85 -6.61 14.70
N LEU A 141 5.18 -5.30 14.64
CA LEU A 141 5.08 -4.41 15.80
C LEU A 141 3.63 -4.26 16.30
N PHE A 142 2.68 -4.15 15.37
CA PHE A 142 1.26 -4.11 15.68
C PHE A 142 0.79 -5.41 16.36
N LEU A 143 1.15 -6.57 15.81
CA LEU A 143 0.84 -7.88 16.40
C LEU A 143 1.45 -8.03 17.78
N ARG A 144 2.72 -7.62 17.95
CA ARG A 144 3.40 -7.62 19.24
C ARG A 144 2.68 -6.79 20.30
N ALA A 145 2.26 -5.57 19.97
CA ALA A 145 1.57 -4.67 20.89
C ALA A 145 0.20 -5.21 21.35
N SER A 146 -0.38 -6.12 20.57
CA SER A 146 -1.70 -6.69 20.80
C SER A 146 -1.66 -8.15 21.27
N ALA A 147 -0.49 -8.81 21.20
CA ALA A 147 -0.34 -10.23 21.49
C ALA A 147 -0.43 -10.52 23.00
N PRO A 148 -1.08 -11.62 23.40
CA PRO A 148 -1.00 -12.10 24.76
C PRO A 148 0.46 -12.35 25.18
N PRO A 149 0.82 -12.12 26.47
CA PRO A 149 2.20 -12.31 26.95
C PRO A 149 2.76 -13.71 26.71
N GLU A 150 1.91 -14.70 26.59
CA GLU A 150 2.26 -16.10 26.34
C GLU A 150 2.93 -16.29 24.97
N LEU A 151 2.49 -15.55 23.96
CA LEU A 151 3.04 -15.57 22.60
C LEU A 151 4.40 -14.85 22.48
N LEU A 152 4.71 -14.00 23.46
CA LEU A 152 5.96 -13.23 23.48
C LEU A 152 7.07 -13.96 24.25
N LYS A 153 6.83 -15.19 24.70
CA LYS A 153 7.80 -16.00 25.45
C LYS A 153 8.64 -16.86 24.51
N GLY A 154 9.92 -16.90 24.83
CA GLY A 154 10.88 -17.76 24.13
C GLY A 154 11.76 -17.01 23.11
N PRO A 155 12.89 -17.62 22.74
CA PRO A 155 13.89 -16.99 21.88
C PRO A 155 13.42 -16.81 20.42
N GLU A 156 12.34 -17.48 20.03
CA GLU A 156 11.82 -17.47 18.65
C GLU A 156 10.60 -16.56 18.47
N ALA A 157 10.05 -16.00 19.55
CA ALA A 157 8.81 -15.22 19.52
C ALA A 157 8.85 -14.05 18.52
N GLU A 158 9.96 -13.34 18.43
CA GLU A 158 10.12 -12.23 17.48
C GLU A 158 10.09 -12.73 16.03
N ARG A 159 10.76 -13.83 15.74
CA ARG A 159 10.77 -14.45 14.41
C ARG A 159 9.40 -14.98 14.02
N ASP A 160 8.69 -15.56 14.97
CA ASP A 160 7.34 -16.06 14.75
C ASP A 160 6.37 -14.92 14.44
N LEU A 161 6.44 -13.79 15.16
CA LEU A 161 5.65 -12.59 14.86
C LEU A 161 5.97 -12.02 13.47
N GLU A 162 7.25 -12.00 13.07
CA GLU A 162 7.65 -11.56 11.73
C GLU A 162 7.08 -12.47 10.64
N MET A 163 7.13 -13.79 10.84
CA MET A 163 6.55 -14.77 9.91
C MET A 163 5.03 -14.60 9.80
N PHE A 164 4.32 -14.41 10.92
CA PHE A 164 2.88 -14.15 10.89
C PHE A 164 2.55 -12.83 10.19
N ALA A 165 3.33 -11.78 10.44
CA ALA A 165 3.17 -10.50 9.77
C ALA A 165 3.35 -10.62 8.25
N GLU A 166 4.34 -11.40 7.82
CA GLU A 166 4.59 -11.67 6.40
C GLU A 166 3.44 -12.49 5.78
N MET A 167 2.97 -13.55 6.46
CA MET A 167 1.83 -14.35 6.00
C MET A 167 0.56 -13.51 5.88
N LEU A 168 0.23 -12.71 6.89
CA LEU A 168 -0.94 -11.83 6.87
C LEU A 168 -0.86 -10.82 5.72
N LYS A 169 0.28 -10.15 5.58
CA LYS A 169 0.54 -9.20 4.49
C LYS A 169 0.37 -9.86 3.11
N MET A 170 0.97 -11.03 2.92
CA MET A 170 0.91 -11.75 1.64
C MET A 170 -0.50 -12.28 1.33
N ALA A 171 -1.23 -12.75 2.34
CA ALA A 171 -2.62 -13.17 2.16
C ALA A 171 -3.52 -12.01 1.71
N GLN A 172 -3.41 -10.85 2.36
CA GLN A 172 -4.17 -9.66 1.99
C GLN A 172 -3.81 -9.18 0.57
N ASN A 173 -2.52 -9.08 0.26
CA ASN A 173 -2.06 -8.63 -1.05
C ASN A 173 -2.50 -9.59 -2.16
N GLY A 174 -2.34 -10.89 -1.96
CA GLY A 174 -2.76 -11.91 -2.93
C GLY A 174 -4.27 -11.89 -3.17
N LEU A 175 -5.05 -11.75 -2.10
CA LEU A 175 -6.50 -11.67 -2.19
C LEU A 175 -6.96 -10.35 -2.85
N ALA A 176 -6.27 -9.24 -2.61
CA ALA A 176 -6.55 -7.97 -3.29
C ALA A 176 -6.28 -8.04 -4.80
N VAL A 177 -5.23 -8.78 -5.22
CA VAL A 177 -4.96 -9.04 -6.65
C VAL A 177 -6.09 -9.85 -7.28
N TRP A 178 -6.52 -10.93 -6.62
CA TRP A 178 -7.65 -11.74 -7.07
C TRP A 178 -8.95 -10.93 -7.12
N TRP A 179 -9.24 -10.11 -6.11
CA TRP A 179 -10.43 -9.28 -6.03
C TRP A 179 -10.53 -8.24 -7.13
N TYR A 180 -9.43 -7.82 -7.71
CA TYR A 180 -9.45 -6.89 -8.82
C TYR A 180 -10.26 -7.43 -10.02
N GLU A 181 -10.23 -8.74 -10.21
CA GLU A 181 -10.97 -9.45 -11.28
C GLU A 181 -12.34 -9.96 -10.83
N HIS A 182 -12.66 -9.89 -9.52
CA HIS A 182 -13.86 -10.42 -8.90
C HIS A 182 -14.59 -9.36 -8.07
N ARG A 183 -14.92 -8.23 -8.69
CA ARG A 183 -15.53 -7.06 -8.03
C ARG A 183 -16.97 -7.27 -7.58
N ASP A 184 -17.61 -8.35 -7.97
CA ASP A 184 -18.90 -8.84 -7.49
C ASP A 184 -18.84 -9.39 -6.06
N VAL A 185 -17.64 -9.75 -5.55
CA VAL A 185 -17.44 -10.22 -4.17
C VAL A 185 -17.39 -9.01 -3.23
N PRO A 186 -18.25 -8.97 -2.19
CA PRO A 186 -18.25 -7.88 -1.22
C PRO A 186 -16.95 -7.81 -0.40
N ARG A 187 -16.46 -6.59 -0.10
CA ARG A 187 -15.27 -6.38 0.74
C ARG A 187 -15.34 -7.12 2.08
N ALA A 188 -16.52 -7.12 2.72
CA ALA A 188 -16.71 -7.80 4.01
C ALA A 188 -16.37 -9.29 3.94
N GLU A 189 -16.66 -9.95 2.81
CA GLU A 189 -16.32 -11.36 2.62
C GLU A 189 -14.81 -11.58 2.55
N LEU A 190 -14.06 -10.67 1.91
CA LEU A 190 -12.59 -10.74 1.87
C LEU A 190 -11.98 -10.62 3.27
N VAL A 191 -12.51 -9.69 4.06
CA VAL A 191 -12.11 -9.49 5.45
C VAL A 191 -12.34 -10.77 6.26
N ASP A 192 -13.52 -11.37 6.15
CA ASP A 192 -13.85 -12.61 6.84
C ASP A 192 -12.92 -13.76 6.43
N ARG A 193 -12.64 -13.94 5.13
CA ARG A 193 -11.73 -15.00 4.66
C ARG A 193 -10.29 -14.81 5.14
N VAL A 194 -9.78 -13.58 5.17
CA VAL A 194 -8.45 -13.32 5.72
C VAL A 194 -8.40 -13.67 7.21
N LEU A 195 -9.41 -13.30 7.97
CA LEU A 195 -9.48 -13.59 9.40
C LEU A 195 -9.63 -15.08 9.66
N GLU A 196 -10.53 -15.77 8.97
CA GLU A 196 -10.69 -17.22 9.10
C GLU A 196 -9.39 -17.97 8.80
N PHE A 197 -8.67 -17.57 7.77
CA PHE A 197 -7.43 -18.23 7.37
C PHE A 197 -6.23 -17.89 8.29
N CYS A 198 -6.04 -16.59 8.58
CA CYS A 198 -4.86 -16.14 9.31
C CYS A 198 -5.08 -16.12 10.82
N TRP A 199 -6.23 -15.59 11.29
CA TRP A 199 -6.46 -15.36 12.72
C TRP A 199 -6.76 -16.64 13.49
N ILE A 200 -7.62 -17.52 12.97
CA ILE A 200 -7.96 -18.78 13.68
C ILE A 200 -6.70 -19.64 13.85
N GLY A 201 -5.85 -19.71 12.82
CA GLY A 201 -4.57 -20.40 12.90
C GLY A 201 -3.63 -19.78 13.94
N PHE A 202 -3.52 -18.47 13.95
CA PHE A 202 -2.72 -17.72 14.92
C PHE A 202 -3.22 -17.92 16.35
N GLU A 203 -4.52 -17.80 16.60
CA GLU A 203 -5.15 -17.98 17.91
C GLU A 203 -4.92 -19.38 18.48
N ARG A 204 -5.04 -20.42 17.65
CA ARG A 204 -4.76 -21.81 18.08
C ARG A 204 -3.30 -22.02 18.42
N ILE A 205 -2.39 -21.46 17.62
CA ILE A 205 -0.95 -21.49 17.91
C ILE A 205 -0.64 -20.74 19.20
N ALA A 206 -1.32 -19.61 19.45
CA ALA A 206 -1.24 -18.84 20.67
C ALA A 206 -1.67 -19.63 21.91
N ALA A 207 -2.74 -20.43 21.77
CA ALA A 207 -3.22 -21.34 22.81
C ALA A 207 -2.31 -22.57 23.01
N GLY A 208 -1.17 -22.66 22.29
CA GLY A 208 -0.21 -23.76 22.41
C GLY A 208 -0.50 -24.96 21.51
N GLU A 209 -1.52 -24.88 20.66
CA GLU A 209 -1.80 -25.95 19.71
C GLU A 209 -0.70 -26.02 18.63
N ARG A 210 -0.31 -27.22 18.27
CA ARG A 210 0.64 -27.48 17.17
C ARG A 210 0.10 -28.61 16.31
N LEU A 211 0.37 -28.55 15.01
CA LEU A 211 0.17 -29.71 14.15
C LEU A 211 1.13 -30.82 14.66
N GLY A 212 0.58 -31.99 14.89
CA GLY A 212 1.40 -33.15 15.25
C GLY A 212 2.42 -33.47 14.16
N PRO A 213 3.50 -34.22 14.48
CA PRO A 213 4.49 -34.67 13.52
C PRO A 213 3.88 -35.58 12.45
#